data_a1f3f25f489455bd6d16c495f111eb51
#
_entry.id   a1f3f25f489455bd6d16c495f111eb51
#
_cell.length_a   1.000
_cell.length_b   1.000
_cell.length_c   1.000
_cell.angle_alpha   90.00
_cell.angle_beta   90.00
_cell.angle_gamma   90.00
#
_symmetry.space_group_name_H-M   'P 1'
#
loop_
_entity.id
_entity.type
_entity.pdbx_description
1 polymer ?
#
loop_
_entity_poly.entity_id
_entity_poly.type
_entity_poly.pdbx_seq_one_letter_code
_entity_poly.pdbx_strand_id
1 'polypeptide(L)'
;MFTTHKIATVSVINDLVSDNRVNKTCLVLKECGYDVILIGRKLPNSSRIPDWPFKSIRMRLFFLSGPAFYLFFNLRLFLQLIFRKTHLLYANDLDTLLPNFIVSRIRNIPMIYDSHELFCEVPELKKSKIKKAVWLWLEGALVPNLKTCITVNDSIAKIFEEKYKVKFNTVRNISNAPRHIKLKPREELGLPIDKKIILMQGAGINMDRGAEELVEAMHLVEGAVLVIIGSGDVWGVLKKKVLKEQMGERVRLIDKLPKEDLAHYTGNADIGLSIDKNTNLNYYYSLPNKIFDYIQAGLPILASRLPEVE
;
A
#
# COMPACT_ATOMS: atom_id res chain seq x y z
N MET A 1 -21.04 -8.23 -35.40
CA MET A 1 -20.36 -7.03 -34.89
C MET A 1 -19.12 -7.46 -34.12
N PHE A 2 -17.92 -7.21 -34.64
CA PHE A 2 -16.68 -7.46 -33.92
C PHE A 2 -16.56 -6.40 -32.84
N THR A 3 -16.86 -6.74 -31.60
CA THR A 3 -16.56 -5.89 -30.45
C THR A 3 -15.05 -5.74 -30.38
N THR A 4 -14.52 -4.62 -30.83
CA THR A 4 -13.10 -4.29 -30.63
C THR A 4 -12.85 -4.14 -29.13
N HIS A 5 -12.34 -5.20 -28.51
CA HIS A 5 -11.98 -5.16 -27.09
C HIS A 5 -10.97 -4.03 -26.84
N LYS A 6 -11.33 -3.07 -26.00
CA LYS A 6 -10.43 -1.99 -25.57
C LYS A 6 -9.42 -2.55 -24.57
N ILE A 7 -8.17 -2.19 -24.71
CA ILE A 7 -7.09 -2.67 -23.84
C ILE A 7 -6.71 -1.55 -22.88
N ALA A 8 -6.71 -1.83 -21.58
CA ALA A 8 -6.13 -0.96 -20.54
C ALA A 8 -4.80 -1.55 -20.06
N THR A 9 -3.75 -0.73 -20.04
CA THR A 9 -2.45 -1.12 -19.49
C THR A 9 -2.24 -0.39 -18.16
N VAL A 10 -2.15 -1.17 -17.09
CA VAL A 10 -1.95 -0.72 -15.70
C VAL A 10 -0.50 -0.96 -15.32
N SER A 11 0.18 0.04 -14.79
CA SER A 11 1.58 -0.04 -14.38
C SER A 11 1.77 0.29 -12.91
N VAL A 12 2.60 -0.49 -12.23
CA VAL A 12 2.98 -0.33 -10.83
C VAL A 12 4.44 -0.73 -10.64
N ILE A 13 5.17 -0.03 -9.77
CA ILE A 13 6.58 -0.36 -9.51
C ILE A 13 6.74 -1.58 -8.60
N ASN A 14 5.70 -1.92 -7.83
CA ASN A 14 5.71 -3.01 -6.85
C ASN A 14 5.66 -4.40 -7.48
N ASP A 15 5.84 -5.43 -6.65
CA ASP A 15 5.45 -6.81 -7.01
C ASP A 15 3.92 -6.89 -7.11
N LEU A 16 3.45 -7.48 -8.19
CA LEU A 16 2.03 -7.46 -8.58
C LEU A 16 1.08 -8.07 -7.54
N VAL A 17 1.54 -9.10 -6.81
CA VAL A 17 0.68 -9.85 -5.87
C VAL A 17 0.44 -9.09 -4.56
N SER A 18 1.35 -8.19 -4.19
CA SER A 18 1.30 -7.50 -2.91
C SER A 18 0.41 -6.24 -2.90
N ASP A 19 -0.01 -5.75 -4.06
CA ASP A 19 -0.74 -4.49 -4.17
C ASP A 19 -2.24 -4.71 -4.41
N ASN A 20 -2.99 -4.71 -3.32
CA ASN A 20 -4.44 -4.94 -3.35
C ASN A 20 -5.22 -3.84 -4.08
N ARG A 21 -4.77 -2.56 -4.01
CA ARG A 21 -5.44 -1.44 -4.70
C ARG A 21 -5.33 -1.61 -6.21
N VAL A 22 -4.12 -1.90 -6.69
CA VAL A 22 -3.87 -2.12 -8.12
C VAL A 22 -4.67 -3.33 -8.63
N ASN A 23 -4.75 -4.41 -7.86
CA ASN A 23 -5.54 -5.58 -8.24
C ASN A 23 -7.04 -5.25 -8.34
N LYS A 24 -7.60 -4.48 -7.40
CA LYS A 24 -8.99 -4.01 -7.47
C LYS A 24 -9.23 -3.13 -8.70
N THR A 25 -8.31 -2.21 -8.98
CA THR A 25 -8.37 -1.36 -10.18
C THR A 25 -8.41 -2.21 -11.45
N CYS A 26 -7.58 -3.27 -11.55
CA CYS A 26 -7.60 -4.18 -12.69
C CYS A 26 -8.94 -4.91 -12.84
N LEU A 27 -9.55 -5.35 -11.72
CA LEU A 27 -10.87 -6.01 -11.74
C LEU A 27 -11.96 -5.03 -12.19
N VAL A 28 -12.00 -3.81 -11.67
CA VAL A 28 -12.95 -2.77 -12.07
C VAL A 28 -12.80 -2.43 -13.55
N LEU A 29 -11.58 -2.26 -14.06
CA LEU A 29 -11.36 -2.03 -15.49
C LEU A 29 -11.85 -3.21 -16.34
N LYS A 30 -11.71 -4.44 -15.85
CA LYS A 30 -12.26 -5.64 -16.52
C LYS A 30 -13.78 -5.60 -16.55
N GLU A 31 -14.44 -5.25 -15.46
CA GLU A 31 -15.90 -5.07 -15.38
C GLU A 31 -16.38 -3.93 -16.29
N CYS A 32 -15.57 -2.90 -16.49
CA CYS A 32 -15.82 -1.83 -17.47
C CYS A 32 -15.61 -2.26 -18.94
N GLY A 33 -15.31 -3.53 -19.20
CA GLY A 33 -15.16 -4.09 -20.54
C GLY A 33 -13.78 -3.95 -21.17
N TYR A 34 -12.75 -3.62 -20.37
CA TYR A 34 -11.38 -3.60 -20.86
C TYR A 34 -10.71 -4.98 -20.77
N ASP A 35 -9.89 -5.33 -21.76
CA ASP A 35 -8.85 -6.33 -21.58
C ASP A 35 -7.68 -5.69 -20.85
N VAL A 36 -7.40 -6.17 -19.62
CA VAL A 36 -6.40 -5.54 -18.75
C VAL A 36 -5.06 -6.23 -18.87
N ILE A 37 -3.99 -5.43 -18.93
CA ILE A 37 -2.60 -5.87 -18.85
C ILE A 37 -1.94 -5.15 -17.69
N LEU A 38 -1.60 -5.87 -16.62
CA LEU A 38 -0.90 -5.36 -15.46
C LEU A 38 0.61 -5.56 -15.62
N ILE A 39 1.39 -4.48 -15.51
CA ILE A 39 2.85 -4.48 -15.63
C ILE A 39 3.48 -4.03 -14.31
N GLY A 40 4.42 -4.81 -13.78
CA GLY A 40 5.22 -4.44 -12.63
C GLY A 40 6.53 -5.21 -12.54
N ARG A 41 7.22 -5.15 -11.41
CA ARG A 41 8.52 -5.82 -11.25
C ARG A 41 8.38 -7.25 -10.74
N LYS A 42 9.42 -8.06 -11.00
CA LYS A 42 9.66 -9.35 -10.38
C LYS A 42 10.76 -9.20 -9.34
N LEU A 43 10.48 -9.55 -8.11
CA LEU A 43 11.46 -9.68 -7.03
C LEU A 43 12.02 -11.11 -6.97
N PRO A 44 13.19 -11.35 -6.33
CA PRO A 44 13.72 -12.70 -6.11
C PRO A 44 12.71 -13.62 -5.39
N ASN A 45 12.00 -13.06 -4.40
CA ASN A 45 11.02 -13.78 -3.56
C ASN A 45 9.55 -13.52 -3.98
N SER A 46 9.32 -13.16 -5.26
CA SER A 46 7.96 -12.97 -5.77
C SER A 46 7.16 -14.26 -5.69
N SER A 47 6.01 -14.22 -5.06
CA SER A 47 5.04 -15.33 -5.03
C SER A 47 4.52 -15.64 -6.44
N ARG A 48 3.99 -16.84 -6.62
CA ARG A 48 3.30 -17.20 -7.87
C ARG A 48 2.14 -16.22 -8.10
N ILE A 49 1.96 -15.80 -9.36
CA ILE A 49 0.80 -14.99 -9.75
C ILE A 49 -0.45 -15.86 -9.59
N PRO A 50 -1.48 -15.39 -8.87
CA PRO A 50 -2.77 -16.06 -8.82
C PRO A 50 -3.41 -16.16 -10.20
N ASP A 51 -4.43 -16.99 -10.33
CA ASP A 51 -5.23 -17.09 -11.56
C ASP A 51 -6.17 -15.88 -11.68
N TRP A 52 -5.63 -14.77 -12.16
CA TRP A 52 -6.37 -13.54 -12.36
C TRP A 52 -7.11 -13.52 -13.71
N PRO A 53 -8.29 -12.88 -13.81
CA PRO A 53 -9.02 -12.76 -15.05
C PRO A 53 -8.41 -11.72 -16.03
N PHE A 54 -7.13 -11.35 -15.82
CA PHE A 54 -6.39 -10.41 -16.65
C PHE A 54 -4.92 -10.83 -16.80
N LYS A 55 -4.28 -10.30 -17.86
CA LYS A 55 -2.87 -10.60 -18.13
C LYS A 55 -1.94 -9.82 -17.20
N SER A 56 -0.84 -10.44 -16.81
CA SER A 56 0.18 -9.79 -15.99
C SER A 56 1.58 -10.02 -16.55
N ILE A 57 2.43 -8.99 -16.45
CA ILE A 57 3.80 -8.99 -16.93
C ILE A 57 4.71 -8.55 -15.80
N ARG A 58 5.61 -9.43 -15.38
CA ARG A 58 6.65 -9.12 -14.39
C ARG A 58 7.98 -8.86 -15.08
N MET A 59 8.48 -7.65 -14.96
CA MET A 59 9.79 -7.27 -15.47
C MET A 59 10.89 -7.70 -14.50
N ARG A 60 11.88 -8.46 -14.98
CA ARG A 60 13.11 -8.72 -14.24
C ARG A 60 14.02 -7.49 -14.39
N LEU A 61 14.59 -7.01 -13.30
CA LEU A 61 15.44 -5.82 -13.26
C LEU A 61 16.81 -6.21 -12.72
N PHE A 62 17.88 -5.58 -13.26
CA PHE A 62 19.25 -5.80 -12.79
C PHE A 62 19.50 -5.12 -11.44
N PHE A 63 18.88 -3.95 -11.21
CA PHE A 63 18.97 -3.20 -9.98
C PHE A 63 17.67 -3.34 -9.19
N LEU A 64 17.76 -3.54 -7.88
CA LEU A 64 16.58 -3.74 -7.01
C LEU A 64 16.24 -2.50 -6.18
N SER A 65 17.14 -1.50 -6.12
CA SER A 65 16.97 -0.28 -5.34
C SER A 65 17.85 0.86 -5.88
N GLY A 66 17.62 2.08 -5.38
CA GLY A 66 18.40 3.25 -5.71
C GLY A 66 18.06 3.89 -7.06
N PRO A 67 18.76 4.97 -7.47
CA PRO A 67 18.45 5.72 -8.69
C PRO A 67 18.50 4.88 -9.97
N ALA A 68 19.47 3.99 -10.09
CA ALA A 68 19.60 3.10 -11.24
C ALA A 68 18.40 2.16 -11.40
N PHE A 69 17.82 1.68 -10.28
CA PHE A 69 16.59 0.91 -10.30
C PHE A 69 15.44 1.68 -10.94
N TYR A 70 15.19 2.92 -10.49
CA TYR A 70 14.10 3.75 -11.04
C TYR A 70 14.32 4.05 -12.52
N LEU A 71 15.54 4.39 -12.92
CA LEU A 71 15.89 4.64 -14.33
C LEU A 71 15.61 3.41 -15.21
N PHE A 72 16.13 2.25 -14.80
CA PHE A 72 15.95 0.99 -15.56
C PHE A 72 14.51 0.54 -15.60
N PHE A 73 13.77 0.64 -14.49
CA PHE A 73 12.37 0.33 -14.44
C PHE A 73 11.58 1.21 -15.41
N ASN A 74 11.77 2.53 -15.34
CA ASN A 74 11.03 3.47 -16.20
C ASN A 74 11.38 3.31 -17.68
N LEU A 75 12.65 3.05 -18.02
CA LEU A 75 13.07 2.76 -19.40
C LEU A 75 12.38 1.47 -19.92
N ARG A 76 12.40 0.39 -19.14
CA ARG A 76 11.75 -0.87 -19.54
C ARG A 76 10.23 -0.72 -19.62
N LEU A 77 9.63 0.02 -18.69
CA LEU A 77 8.20 0.31 -18.72
C LEU A 77 7.86 1.12 -19.98
N PHE A 78 8.62 2.17 -20.29
CA PHE A 78 8.45 2.95 -21.52
C PHE A 78 8.45 2.06 -22.77
N LEU A 79 9.45 1.17 -22.91
CA LEU A 79 9.52 0.23 -24.05
C LEU A 79 8.32 -0.72 -24.11
N GLN A 80 7.82 -1.19 -22.94
CA GLN A 80 6.62 -2.01 -22.90
C GLN A 80 5.38 -1.23 -23.34
N LEU A 81 5.26 0.04 -22.99
CA LEU A 81 4.09 0.86 -23.29
C LEU A 81 4.08 1.37 -24.73
N ILE A 82 5.24 1.80 -25.26
CA ILE A 82 5.33 2.43 -26.58
C ILE A 82 5.02 1.45 -27.73
N PHE A 83 5.43 0.19 -27.58
CA PHE A 83 5.25 -0.84 -28.62
C PHE A 83 3.99 -1.70 -28.43
N ARG A 84 3.27 -1.54 -27.31
CA ARG A 84 2.09 -2.35 -27.01
C ARG A 84 0.81 -1.66 -27.46
N LYS A 85 -0.10 -2.42 -28.08
CA LYS A 85 -1.45 -1.92 -28.33
C LYS A 85 -2.14 -1.66 -26.97
N THR A 86 -2.57 -0.43 -26.77
CA THR A 86 -3.32 -0.02 -25.57
C THR A 86 -4.23 1.15 -25.92
N HIS A 87 -5.35 1.29 -25.22
CA HIS A 87 -6.35 2.33 -25.43
C HIS A 87 -6.57 3.18 -24.18
N LEU A 88 -6.05 2.72 -23.02
CA LEU A 88 -6.04 3.44 -21.76
C LEU A 88 -4.73 3.09 -21.01
N LEU A 89 -4.04 4.09 -20.53
CA LEU A 89 -2.90 3.95 -19.64
C LEU A 89 -3.33 4.28 -18.20
N TYR A 90 -2.91 3.46 -17.25
CA TYR A 90 -3.18 3.67 -15.83
C TYR A 90 -1.86 3.61 -15.06
N ALA A 91 -1.41 4.78 -14.58
CA ALA A 91 -0.18 4.94 -13.84
C ALA A 91 -0.48 4.97 -12.33
N ASN A 92 0.05 3.99 -11.60
CA ASN A 92 0.01 3.98 -10.13
C ASN A 92 1.28 4.61 -9.59
N ASP A 93 1.11 5.62 -8.78
CA ASP A 93 2.13 6.43 -8.13
C ASP A 93 3.09 7.19 -9.08
N LEU A 94 3.84 8.11 -8.49
CA LEU A 94 4.74 9.02 -9.21
C LEU A 94 5.86 8.28 -9.94
N ASP A 95 6.27 7.14 -9.43
CA ASP A 95 7.38 6.34 -9.96
C ASP A 95 7.08 5.61 -11.28
N THR A 96 5.79 5.50 -11.66
CA THR A 96 5.38 5.00 -12.98
C THR A 96 4.86 6.11 -13.90
N LEU A 97 4.71 7.33 -13.40
CA LEU A 97 4.03 8.41 -14.11
C LEU A 97 4.77 8.84 -15.38
N LEU A 98 6.09 9.03 -15.32
CA LEU A 98 6.88 9.56 -16.45
C LEU A 98 6.72 8.76 -17.74
N PRO A 99 6.95 7.43 -17.80
CA PRO A 99 6.79 6.67 -19.03
C PRO A 99 5.34 6.64 -19.53
N ASN A 100 4.36 6.57 -18.63
CA ASN A 100 2.94 6.64 -19.01
C ASN A 100 2.61 7.99 -19.63
N PHE A 101 3.07 9.09 -19.05
CA PHE A 101 2.87 10.44 -19.54
C PHE A 101 3.45 10.63 -20.95
N ILE A 102 4.71 10.24 -21.14
CA ILE A 102 5.39 10.37 -22.44
C ILE A 102 4.64 9.57 -23.51
N VAL A 103 4.30 8.31 -23.23
CA VAL A 103 3.59 7.45 -24.19
C VAL A 103 2.17 7.98 -24.48
N SER A 104 1.46 8.45 -23.45
CA SER A 104 0.15 9.09 -23.59
C SER A 104 0.20 10.26 -24.58
N ARG A 105 1.22 11.11 -24.48
CA ARG A 105 1.40 12.27 -25.37
C ARG A 105 1.80 11.86 -26.78
N ILE A 106 2.78 10.99 -26.94
CA ILE A 106 3.26 10.55 -28.28
C ILE A 106 2.17 9.83 -29.06
N ARG A 107 1.39 8.96 -28.39
CA ARG A 107 0.39 8.11 -29.03
C ARG A 107 -1.03 8.64 -28.91
N ASN A 108 -1.23 9.79 -28.30
CA ASN A 108 -2.55 10.38 -28.01
C ASN A 108 -3.52 9.40 -27.33
N ILE A 109 -3.02 8.67 -26.31
CA ILE A 109 -3.79 7.69 -25.53
C ILE A 109 -4.23 8.35 -24.22
N PRO A 110 -5.53 8.26 -23.82
CA PRO A 110 -5.97 8.72 -22.51
C PRO A 110 -5.22 8.00 -21.39
N MET A 111 -4.93 8.75 -20.31
CA MET A 111 -4.30 8.17 -19.13
C MET A 111 -4.98 8.62 -17.84
N ILE A 112 -4.92 7.74 -16.84
CA ILE A 112 -5.31 7.99 -15.46
C ILE A 112 -4.05 7.92 -14.61
N TYR A 113 -3.90 8.88 -13.70
CA TYR A 113 -2.89 8.88 -12.65
C TYR A 113 -3.56 8.61 -11.31
N ASP A 114 -3.12 7.58 -10.60
CA ASP A 114 -3.61 7.20 -9.27
C ASP A 114 -2.48 7.31 -8.25
N SER A 115 -2.54 8.37 -7.42
CA SER A 115 -1.57 8.60 -6.35
C SER A 115 -2.07 7.94 -5.07
N HIS A 116 -1.33 6.95 -4.58
CA HIS A 116 -1.70 6.20 -3.38
C HIS A 116 -1.33 6.91 -2.08
N GLU A 117 -0.47 7.91 -2.16
CA GLU A 117 0.05 8.67 -1.03
C GLU A 117 0.68 9.99 -1.48
N LEU A 118 1.08 10.84 -0.52
CA LEU A 118 1.94 11.98 -0.80
C LEU A 118 3.38 11.51 -1.05
N PHE A 119 3.65 11.00 -2.24
CA PHE A 119 4.90 10.35 -2.60
C PHE A 119 6.15 11.15 -2.23
N CYS A 120 6.12 12.47 -2.42
CA CYS A 120 7.25 13.35 -2.09
C CYS A 120 7.41 13.62 -0.58
N GLU A 121 6.45 13.20 0.24
CA GLU A 121 6.47 13.41 1.71
C GLU A 121 6.69 12.10 2.49
N VAL A 122 7.03 11.00 1.83
CA VAL A 122 7.35 9.74 2.50
C VAL A 122 8.64 9.86 3.33
N PRO A 123 8.72 9.16 4.48
CA PRO A 123 9.88 9.24 5.38
C PRO A 123 11.22 8.91 4.72
N GLU A 124 11.22 7.99 3.75
CA GLU A 124 12.42 7.55 3.03
C GLU A 124 13.09 8.69 2.26
N LEU A 125 12.32 9.65 1.78
CA LEU A 125 12.84 10.82 1.05
C LEU A 125 13.38 11.91 1.98
N LYS A 126 13.01 11.92 3.27
CA LYS A 126 13.57 12.88 4.25
C LYS A 126 15.08 12.73 4.41
N LYS A 127 15.62 11.52 4.25
CA LYS A 127 17.05 11.22 4.39
C LYS A 127 17.92 11.79 3.26
N SER A 128 17.33 12.26 2.14
CA SER A 128 18.09 12.78 0.99
C SER A 128 17.38 13.93 0.30
N LYS A 129 17.85 15.16 0.55
CA LYS A 129 17.34 16.38 -0.08
C LYS A 129 17.37 16.31 -1.61
N ILE A 130 18.43 15.72 -2.18
CA ILE A 130 18.58 15.58 -3.64
C ILE A 130 17.49 14.66 -4.22
N LYS A 131 17.26 13.49 -3.61
CA LYS A 131 16.22 12.58 -4.08
C LYS A 131 14.84 13.24 -3.99
N LYS A 132 14.54 13.90 -2.86
CA LYS A 132 13.27 14.65 -2.69
C LYS A 132 13.12 15.74 -3.75
N ALA A 133 14.17 16.51 -4.03
CA ALA A 133 14.14 17.58 -5.05
C ALA A 133 13.87 17.03 -6.46
N VAL A 134 14.48 15.91 -6.84
CA VAL A 134 14.22 15.24 -8.14
C VAL A 134 12.76 14.81 -8.26
N TRP A 135 12.21 14.17 -7.23
CA TRP A 135 10.81 13.73 -7.25
C TRP A 135 9.82 14.91 -7.25
N LEU A 136 10.10 15.96 -6.47
CA LEU A 136 9.29 17.20 -6.48
C LEU A 136 9.32 17.89 -7.85
N TRP A 137 10.49 17.94 -8.50
CA TRP A 137 10.62 18.47 -9.83
C TRP A 137 9.79 17.64 -10.84
N LEU A 138 9.88 16.32 -10.78
CA LEU A 138 9.13 15.43 -11.66
C LEU A 138 7.62 15.57 -11.43
N GLU A 139 7.17 15.57 -10.19
CA GLU A 139 5.77 15.78 -9.82
C GLU A 139 5.26 17.13 -10.33
N GLY A 140 6.02 18.22 -10.09
CA GLY A 140 5.67 19.58 -10.54
C GLY A 140 5.66 19.75 -12.06
N ALA A 141 6.49 18.99 -12.79
CA ALA A 141 6.51 19.04 -14.25
C ALA A 141 5.37 18.24 -14.90
N LEU A 142 4.95 17.14 -14.27
CA LEU A 142 3.98 16.21 -14.90
C LEU A 142 2.55 16.45 -14.44
N VAL A 143 2.31 16.56 -13.12
CA VAL A 143 0.96 16.59 -12.54
C VAL A 143 0.11 17.74 -13.10
N PRO A 144 0.61 18.99 -13.26
CA PRO A 144 -0.20 20.09 -13.82
C PRO A 144 -0.72 19.83 -15.24
N ASN A 145 -0.15 18.87 -15.95
CA ASN A 145 -0.51 18.54 -17.34
C ASN A 145 -1.45 17.33 -17.44
N LEU A 146 -1.93 16.78 -16.32
CA LEU A 146 -2.81 15.62 -16.28
C LEU A 146 -4.29 16.04 -16.34
N LYS A 147 -5.12 15.19 -16.92
CA LYS A 147 -6.57 15.43 -17.05
C LYS A 147 -7.41 14.61 -16.08
N THR A 148 -6.95 13.43 -15.73
CA THR A 148 -7.68 12.49 -14.88
C THR A 148 -6.77 11.99 -13.79
N CYS A 149 -7.02 12.45 -12.57
CA CYS A 149 -6.24 12.13 -11.39
C CYS A 149 -7.12 11.56 -10.29
N ILE A 150 -6.60 10.55 -9.61
CA ILE A 150 -7.25 9.86 -8.49
C ILE A 150 -6.28 9.83 -7.31
N THR A 151 -6.81 9.89 -6.11
CA THR A 151 -6.05 9.65 -4.88
C THR A 151 -6.90 8.96 -3.82
N VAL A 152 -6.32 8.67 -2.65
CA VAL A 152 -6.90 7.78 -1.64
C VAL A 152 -7.87 8.45 -0.68
N ASN A 153 -7.79 9.78 -0.48
CA ASN A 153 -8.65 10.52 0.43
C ASN A 153 -8.75 12.02 0.07
N ASP A 154 -9.65 12.71 0.75
CA ASP A 154 -10.01 14.09 0.42
C ASP A 154 -8.93 15.09 0.86
N SER A 155 -8.24 14.84 1.96
CA SER A 155 -7.13 15.69 2.41
C SER A 155 -5.97 15.70 1.42
N ILE A 156 -5.58 14.54 0.90
CA ILE A 156 -4.53 14.43 -0.12
C ILE A 156 -4.99 15.05 -1.44
N ALA A 157 -6.25 14.83 -1.84
CA ALA A 157 -6.83 15.46 -3.02
C ALA A 157 -6.72 16.99 -2.95
N LYS A 158 -7.12 17.58 -1.81
CA LYS A 158 -7.04 19.02 -1.57
C LYS A 158 -5.61 19.55 -1.65
N ILE A 159 -4.64 18.85 -1.06
CA ILE A 159 -3.22 19.24 -1.15
C ILE A 159 -2.74 19.28 -2.61
N PHE A 160 -3.06 18.27 -3.40
CA PHE A 160 -2.70 18.25 -4.83
C PHE A 160 -3.41 19.36 -5.60
N GLU A 161 -4.70 19.59 -5.35
CA GLU A 161 -5.47 20.67 -5.99
C GLU A 161 -4.92 22.06 -5.66
N GLU A 162 -4.58 22.30 -4.40
CA GLU A 162 -3.98 23.58 -3.95
C GLU A 162 -2.59 23.78 -4.58
N LYS A 163 -1.78 22.73 -4.66
CA LYS A 163 -0.40 22.78 -5.14
C LYS A 163 -0.30 22.87 -6.68
N TYR A 164 -1.12 22.11 -7.39
CA TYR A 164 -0.97 21.91 -8.84
C TYR A 164 -2.13 22.45 -9.67
N LYS A 165 -3.21 22.91 -9.04
CA LYS A 165 -4.43 23.41 -9.69
C LYS A 165 -5.10 22.37 -10.60
N VAL A 166 -4.95 21.09 -10.25
CA VAL A 166 -5.54 19.94 -10.93
C VAL A 166 -6.48 19.21 -9.98
N LYS A 167 -7.70 18.93 -10.44
CA LYS A 167 -8.68 18.19 -9.65
C LYS A 167 -8.28 16.74 -9.51
N PHE A 168 -8.27 16.25 -8.25
CA PHE A 168 -8.12 14.85 -7.91
C PHE A 168 -9.46 14.28 -7.41
N ASN A 169 -9.86 13.14 -7.94
CA ASN A 169 -11.04 12.41 -7.45
C ASN A 169 -10.61 11.44 -6.35
N THR A 170 -11.38 11.37 -5.28
CA THR A 170 -11.08 10.48 -4.17
C THR A 170 -11.67 9.09 -4.40
N VAL A 171 -10.82 8.07 -4.33
CA VAL A 171 -11.20 6.66 -4.32
C VAL A 171 -10.49 5.97 -3.16
N ARG A 172 -11.20 5.74 -2.07
CA ARG A 172 -10.64 5.12 -0.86
C ARG A 172 -10.26 3.66 -1.09
N ASN A 173 -9.16 3.23 -0.48
CA ASN A 173 -8.73 1.84 -0.53
C ASN A 173 -9.32 1.03 0.62
N ILE A 174 -10.60 0.77 0.57
CA ILE A 174 -11.31 -0.02 1.59
C ILE A 174 -11.06 -1.50 1.35
N SER A 175 -10.63 -2.23 2.36
CA SER A 175 -10.45 -3.68 2.29
C SER A 175 -11.77 -4.39 2.04
N ASN A 176 -11.77 -5.42 1.18
CA ASN A 176 -12.93 -6.31 1.11
C ASN A 176 -12.88 -7.25 2.31
N ALA A 177 -13.94 -7.25 3.13
CA ALA A 177 -14.07 -8.25 4.18
C ALA A 177 -14.20 -9.64 3.55
N PRO A 178 -13.53 -10.64 4.09
CA PRO A 178 -13.90 -12.01 3.80
C PRO A 178 -15.32 -12.23 4.36
N ARG A 179 -16.30 -12.40 3.48
CA ARG A 179 -17.68 -12.69 3.90
C ARG A 179 -17.71 -14.06 4.58
N HIS A 180 -18.14 -14.12 5.86
CA HIS A 180 -18.41 -15.35 6.61
C HIS A 180 -17.20 -16.30 6.79
N ILE A 181 -16.08 -15.80 7.30
CA ILE A 181 -15.03 -16.70 7.77
C ILE A 181 -15.44 -17.32 9.11
N LYS A 182 -15.46 -18.66 9.16
CA LYS A 182 -15.48 -19.37 10.44
C LYS A 182 -14.11 -19.16 11.09
N LEU A 183 -14.06 -18.39 12.17
CA LEU A 183 -12.81 -18.11 12.87
C LEU A 183 -12.21 -19.39 13.45
N LYS A 184 -10.90 -19.53 13.35
CA LYS A 184 -10.15 -20.51 14.12
C LYS A 184 -10.15 -20.09 15.59
N PRO A 185 -10.23 -21.03 16.54
CA PRO A 185 -10.14 -20.69 17.96
C PRO A 185 -8.73 -20.17 18.32
N ARG A 186 -8.65 -19.43 19.44
CA ARG A 186 -7.39 -18.80 19.90
C ARG A 186 -6.28 -19.81 20.10
N GLU A 187 -6.60 -21.02 20.56
CA GLU A 187 -5.65 -22.11 20.80
C GLU A 187 -4.93 -22.54 19.51
N GLU A 188 -5.66 -22.69 18.40
CA GLU A 188 -5.08 -23.05 17.11
C GLU A 188 -4.18 -21.94 16.54
N LEU A 189 -4.42 -20.70 16.93
CA LEU A 189 -3.63 -19.53 16.54
C LEU A 189 -2.45 -19.30 17.50
N GLY A 190 -2.33 -20.10 18.55
CA GLY A 190 -1.35 -19.91 19.61
C GLY A 190 -1.60 -18.65 20.43
N LEU A 191 -2.83 -18.13 20.47
CA LEU A 191 -3.19 -16.94 21.23
C LEU A 191 -3.65 -17.32 22.65
N PRO A 192 -3.42 -16.45 23.67
CA PRO A 192 -3.87 -16.72 25.03
C PRO A 192 -5.41 -16.67 25.11
N ILE A 193 -5.98 -17.57 25.94
CA ILE A 193 -7.42 -17.65 26.17
C ILE A 193 -7.86 -16.76 27.35
N ASP A 194 -6.98 -16.59 28.30
CA ASP A 194 -7.20 -15.93 29.59
C ASP A 194 -6.81 -14.44 29.61
N LYS A 195 -6.23 -13.93 28.51
CA LYS A 195 -5.79 -12.53 28.38
C LYS A 195 -6.51 -11.81 27.26
N LYS A 196 -6.60 -10.49 27.39
CA LYS A 196 -7.05 -9.62 26.30
C LYS A 196 -6.00 -9.54 25.19
N ILE A 197 -6.44 -9.45 23.93
CA ILE A 197 -5.55 -9.36 22.78
C ILE A 197 -5.63 -7.97 22.19
N ILE A 198 -4.51 -7.26 22.27
CA ILE A 198 -4.29 -5.97 21.63
C ILE A 198 -3.60 -6.23 20.29
N LEU A 199 -4.20 -5.85 19.17
CA LEU A 199 -3.70 -6.17 17.83
C LEU A 199 -3.19 -4.94 17.09
N MET A 200 -1.96 -5.00 16.61
CA MET A 200 -1.45 -4.11 15.58
C MET A 200 -1.09 -4.94 14.34
N GLN A 201 -1.67 -4.63 13.18
CA GLN A 201 -1.38 -5.34 11.94
C GLN A 201 -0.99 -4.39 10.81
N GLY A 202 -0.17 -4.87 9.87
CA GLY A 202 0.20 -4.10 8.67
C GLY A 202 1.36 -4.69 7.88
N ALA A 203 1.36 -4.44 6.58
CA ALA A 203 2.46 -4.84 5.71
C ALA A 203 3.70 -3.94 5.87
N GLY A 204 3.57 -2.77 6.51
CA GLY A 204 4.63 -1.80 6.75
C GLY A 204 4.64 -1.37 8.21
N ILE A 205 5.19 -2.20 9.10
CA ILE A 205 5.52 -1.84 10.48
C ILE A 205 6.83 -1.04 10.44
N ASN A 206 6.71 0.22 10.03
CA ASN A 206 7.83 1.10 9.79
C ASN A 206 7.99 2.11 10.95
N MET A 207 9.13 2.79 10.96
CA MET A 207 9.40 3.90 11.88
C MET A 207 8.21 4.88 11.91
N ASP A 208 7.93 5.41 13.09
CA ASP A 208 6.83 6.36 13.34
C ASP A 208 5.40 5.78 13.17
N ARG A 209 5.25 4.46 13.02
CA ARG A 209 3.96 3.78 13.04
C ARG A 209 3.52 3.36 14.46
N GLY A 210 4.31 3.66 15.48
CA GLY A 210 3.97 3.46 16.89
C GLY A 210 4.26 2.07 17.46
N ALA A 211 4.86 1.17 16.70
CA ALA A 211 5.13 -0.20 17.18
C ALA A 211 6.15 -0.24 18.32
N GLU A 212 7.18 0.62 18.27
CA GLU A 212 8.20 0.72 19.31
C GLU A 212 7.61 1.21 20.64
N GLU A 213 6.74 2.20 20.58
CA GLU A 213 6.03 2.73 21.76
C GLU A 213 5.04 1.73 22.33
N LEU A 214 4.37 0.94 21.47
CA LEU A 214 3.48 -0.11 21.94
C LEU A 214 4.23 -1.18 22.72
N VAL A 215 5.38 -1.63 22.22
CA VAL A 215 6.21 -2.59 22.94
C VAL A 215 6.64 -2.00 24.29
N GLU A 216 7.04 -0.73 24.35
CA GLU A 216 7.39 -0.06 25.60
C GLU A 216 6.21 0.02 26.56
N ALA A 217 5.04 0.42 26.08
CA ALA A 217 3.84 0.54 26.89
C ALA A 217 3.41 -0.77 27.55
N MET A 218 3.75 -1.92 26.95
CA MET A 218 3.41 -3.23 27.52
C MET A 218 4.10 -3.55 28.84
N HIS A 219 5.10 -2.80 29.27
CA HIS A 219 5.62 -2.89 30.64
C HIS A 219 4.58 -2.47 31.69
N LEU A 220 3.67 -1.58 31.32
CA LEU A 220 2.65 -0.99 32.17
C LEU A 220 1.27 -1.65 32.03
N VAL A 221 1.11 -2.60 31.09
CA VAL A 221 -0.19 -3.22 30.81
C VAL A 221 -0.24 -4.60 31.41
N GLU A 222 -1.26 -4.86 32.21
CA GLU A 222 -1.55 -6.18 32.81
C GLU A 222 -2.80 -6.81 32.19
N GLY A 223 -2.91 -8.13 32.25
CA GLY A 223 -4.07 -8.89 31.74
C GLY A 223 -4.24 -8.89 30.22
N ALA A 224 -3.27 -8.35 29.46
CA ALA A 224 -3.33 -8.32 28.01
C ALA A 224 -2.01 -8.77 27.35
N VAL A 225 -2.12 -9.17 26.09
CA VAL A 225 -0.99 -9.48 25.20
C VAL A 225 -1.07 -8.63 23.95
N LEU A 226 0.02 -7.96 23.61
CA LEU A 226 0.19 -7.26 22.35
C LEU A 226 0.60 -8.25 21.26
N VAL A 227 -0.19 -8.34 20.20
CA VAL A 227 0.12 -9.12 19.00
C VAL A 227 0.40 -8.16 17.86
N ILE A 228 1.62 -8.16 17.33
CA ILE A 228 2.00 -7.36 16.15
C ILE A 228 2.20 -8.33 14.99
N ILE A 229 1.44 -8.13 13.91
CA ILE A 229 1.49 -8.99 12.71
C ILE A 229 1.93 -8.18 11.51
N GLY A 230 3.07 -8.53 10.90
CA GLY A 230 3.52 -7.82 9.73
C GLY A 230 4.99 -7.94 9.40
N SER A 231 5.51 -6.91 8.77
CA SER A 231 6.93 -6.75 8.43
C SER A 231 7.22 -5.25 8.24
N GLY A 232 8.47 -4.84 8.26
CA GLY A 232 8.85 -3.44 8.06
C GLY A 232 10.28 -3.16 8.50
N ASP A 233 10.67 -1.89 8.41
CA ASP A 233 12.03 -1.45 8.70
C ASP A 233 12.40 -1.56 10.20
N VAL A 234 11.41 -1.43 11.11
CA VAL A 234 11.64 -1.59 12.57
C VAL A 234 11.50 -3.04 13.04
N TRP A 235 11.11 -3.98 12.17
CA TRP A 235 10.83 -5.37 12.55
C TRP A 235 11.97 -6.06 13.28
N GLY A 236 13.20 -5.89 12.78
CA GLY A 236 14.40 -6.43 13.42
C GLY A 236 14.72 -5.79 14.77
N VAL A 237 14.41 -4.52 14.93
CA VAL A 237 14.59 -3.78 16.20
C VAL A 237 13.60 -4.31 17.24
N LEU A 238 12.32 -4.48 16.85
CA LEU A 238 11.28 -5.02 17.73
C LEU A 238 11.63 -6.44 18.22
N LYS A 239 12.04 -7.33 17.30
CA LYS A 239 12.46 -8.70 17.67
C LYS A 239 13.59 -8.70 18.70
N LYS A 240 14.62 -7.85 18.49
CA LYS A 240 15.73 -7.73 19.44
C LYS A 240 15.29 -7.18 20.79
N LYS A 241 14.40 -6.16 20.79
CA LYS A 241 13.88 -5.55 22.03
C LYS A 241 13.08 -6.54 22.85
N VAL A 242 12.09 -7.21 22.24
CA VAL A 242 11.24 -8.19 22.91
C VAL A 242 12.08 -9.33 23.54
N LEU A 243 13.12 -9.79 22.81
CA LEU A 243 14.02 -10.83 23.32
C LEU A 243 14.89 -10.32 24.48
N LYS A 244 15.51 -9.14 24.34
CA LYS A 244 16.40 -8.55 25.35
C LYS A 244 15.66 -8.25 26.66
N GLU A 245 14.42 -7.78 26.57
CA GLU A 245 13.61 -7.40 27.73
C GLU A 245 12.72 -8.56 28.23
N GLN A 246 12.90 -9.78 27.68
CA GLN A 246 12.16 -11.00 28.05
C GLN A 246 10.63 -10.83 28.01
N MET A 247 10.12 -10.08 27.03
CA MET A 247 8.71 -9.72 26.92
C MET A 247 7.85 -10.75 26.19
N GLY A 248 8.33 -11.96 25.91
CA GLY A 248 7.62 -12.96 25.10
C GLY A 248 6.22 -13.35 25.59
N GLU A 249 5.97 -13.22 26.91
CA GLU A 249 4.64 -13.46 27.51
C GLU A 249 3.67 -12.26 27.36
N ARG A 250 4.17 -11.07 27.00
CA ARG A 250 3.41 -9.83 26.85
C ARG A 250 3.32 -9.35 25.42
N VAL A 251 4.30 -9.68 24.57
CA VAL A 251 4.39 -9.22 23.17
C VAL A 251 4.70 -10.39 22.25
N ARG A 252 3.83 -10.62 21.27
CA ARG A 252 4.01 -11.62 20.22
C ARG A 252 4.21 -10.95 18.88
N LEU A 253 5.32 -11.26 18.22
CA LEU A 253 5.65 -10.77 16.90
C LEU A 253 5.43 -11.91 15.88
N ILE A 254 4.51 -11.71 14.95
CA ILE A 254 4.17 -12.69 13.91
C ILE A 254 4.54 -12.08 12.57
N ASP A 255 5.35 -12.78 11.79
CA ASP A 255 5.74 -12.33 10.45
C ASP A 255 4.50 -12.20 9.55
N LYS A 256 4.62 -11.41 8.48
CA LYS A 256 3.52 -11.10 7.55
C LYS A 256 2.79 -12.37 7.09
N LEU A 257 1.47 -12.36 7.27
CA LEU A 257 0.56 -13.45 6.89
C LEU A 257 -0.20 -13.12 5.59
N PRO A 258 -0.69 -14.15 4.87
CA PRO A 258 -1.75 -14.01 3.89
C PRO A 258 -3.00 -13.36 4.50
N LYS A 259 -3.80 -12.68 3.67
CA LYS A 259 -4.96 -11.94 4.17
C LYS A 259 -6.01 -12.86 4.84
N GLU A 260 -6.20 -14.04 4.30
CA GLU A 260 -7.13 -15.06 4.82
C GLU A 260 -6.72 -15.50 6.23
N ASP A 261 -5.43 -15.77 6.46
CA ASP A 261 -4.92 -16.14 7.78
C ASP A 261 -4.95 -14.97 8.75
N LEU A 262 -4.60 -13.75 8.30
CA LEU A 262 -4.65 -12.53 9.11
C LEU A 262 -6.05 -12.28 9.67
N ALA A 263 -7.09 -12.57 8.90
CA ALA A 263 -8.48 -12.37 9.31
C ALA A 263 -8.87 -13.19 10.56
N HIS A 264 -8.27 -14.37 10.76
CA HIS A 264 -8.48 -15.16 11.97
C HIS A 264 -7.92 -14.47 13.22
N TYR A 265 -6.75 -13.83 13.12
CA TYR A 265 -6.17 -13.05 14.21
C TYR A 265 -6.99 -11.78 14.46
N THR A 266 -7.38 -11.08 13.41
CA THR A 266 -8.19 -9.86 13.53
C THR A 266 -9.52 -10.16 14.24
N GLY A 267 -10.22 -11.23 13.85
CA GLY A 267 -11.49 -11.60 14.45
C GLY A 267 -11.40 -12.16 15.90
N ASN A 268 -10.21 -12.54 16.35
CA ASN A 268 -9.95 -13.01 17.72
C ASN A 268 -9.38 -11.92 18.65
N ALA A 269 -9.08 -10.73 18.13
CA ALA A 269 -8.57 -9.61 18.93
C ALA A 269 -9.69 -8.94 19.73
N ASP A 270 -9.32 -8.25 20.81
CA ASP A 270 -10.24 -7.47 21.65
C ASP A 270 -10.19 -5.97 21.29
N ILE A 271 -9.05 -5.48 20.75
CA ILE A 271 -8.89 -4.10 20.29
C ILE A 271 -7.85 -4.03 19.18
N GLY A 272 -8.11 -3.22 18.16
CA GLY A 272 -7.21 -2.92 17.05
C GLY A 272 -6.50 -1.59 17.22
N LEU A 273 -5.20 -1.52 16.87
CA LEU A 273 -4.40 -0.31 17.05
C LEU A 273 -3.95 0.30 15.71
N SER A 274 -4.11 1.63 15.58
CA SER A 274 -3.60 2.43 14.48
C SER A 274 -3.04 3.76 15.02
N ILE A 275 -1.84 3.72 15.59
CA ILE A 275 -1.23 4.83 16.33
C ILE A 275 -0.08 5.49 15.55
N ASP A 276 -0.29 5.72 14.27
CA ASP A 276 0.66 6.42 13.42
C ASP A 276 0.96 7.83 13.97
N LYS A 277 2.23 8.25 13.92
CA LYS A 277 2.67 9.57 14.45
C LYS A 277 2.51 10.65 13.39
N ASN A 278 2.24 11.87 13.84
CA ASN A 278 2.25 13.07 13.00
C ASN A 278 3.69 13.59 12.78
N THR A 279 4.54 12.82 12.12
CA THR A 279 5.95 13.20 11.89
C THR A 279 6.20 13.68 10.46
N ASN A 280 5.25 13.46 9.56
CA ASN A 280 5.31 13.89 8.17
C ASN A 280 3.89 14.00 7.58
N LEU A 281 3.74 14.78 6.50
CA LEU A 281 2.44 15.03 5.87
C LEU A 281 1.80 13.76 5.32
N ASN A 282 2.60 12.80 4.84
CA ASN A 282 2.07 11.55 4.32
C ASN A 282 1.39 10.73 5.43
N TYR A 283 1.99 10.63 6.63
CA TYR A 283 1.36 9.95 7.76
C TYR A 283 0.21 10.74 8.35
N TYR A 284 0.35 12.08 8.44
CA TYR A 284 -0.67 12.97 8.98
C TYR A 284 -2.00 12.87 8.21
N TYR A 285 -1.93 12.76 6.89
CA TYR A 285 -3.12 12.63 6.04
C TYR A 285 -3.37 11.19 5.57
N SER A 286 -2.72 10.19 6.16
CA SER A 286 -2.97 8.80 5.79
C SER A 286 -4.29 8.28 6.36
N LEU A 287 -4.90 7.35 5.63
CA LEU A 287 -6.02 6.54 6.09
C LEU A 287 -5.61 5.06 5.99
N PRO A 288 -5.05 4.49 7.07
CA PRO A 288 -4.50 3.14 7.04
C PRO A 288 -5.54 2.06 6.81
N ASN A 289 -5.28 1.12 5.90
CA ASN A 289 -6.18 0.02 5.55
C ASN A 289 -6.59 -0.85 6.75
N LYS A 290 -5.71 -0.98 7.76
CA LYS A 290 -5.97 -1.75 8.99
C LYS A 290 -7.22 -1.27 9.73
N ILE A 291 -7.55 0.02 9.68
CA ILE A 291 -8.76 0.58 10.29
C ILE A 291 -10.01 -0.08 9.69
N PHE A 292 -10.06 -0.20 8.37
CA PHE A 292 -11.18 -0.86 7.70
C PHE A 292 -11.25 -2.35 8.01
N ASP A 293 -10.11 -3.03 8.17
CA ASP A 293 -10.08 -4.44 8.58
C ASP A 293 -10.65 -4.59 10.00
N TYR A 294 -10.32 -3.69 10.93
CA TYR A 294 -10.85 -3.68 12.29
C TYR A 294 -12.35 -3.38 12.33
N ILE A 295 -12.82 -2.37 11.59
CA ILE A 295 -14.26 -2.05 11.47
C ILE A 295 -15.03 -3.27 10.96
N GLN A 296 -14.54 -3.94 9.92
CA GLN A 296 -15.17 -5.11 9.34
C GLN A 296 -15.20 -6.31 10.28
N ALA A 297 -14.23 -6.43 11.19
CA ALA A 297 -14.19 -7.44 12.23
C ALA A 297 -15.00 -7.07 13.48
N GLY A 298 -15.60 -5.86 13.53
CA GLY A 298 -16.36 -5.38 14.69
C GLY A 298 -15.48 -5.04 15.90
N LEU A 299 -14.17 -4.75 15.69
CA LEU A 299 -13.26 -4.45 16.77
C LEU A 299 -13.35 -2.98 17.20
N PRO A 300 -13.31 -2.69 18.51
CA PRO A 300 -12.95 -1.38 19.01
C PRO A 300 -11.57 -0.96 18.49
N ILE A 301 -11.40 0.32 18.18
CA ILE A 301 -10.15 0.83 17.62
C ILE A 301 -9.60 1.93 18.52
N LEU A 302 -8.31 1.80 18.89
CA LEU A 302 -7.54 2.92 19.43
C LEU A 302 -6.66 3.47 18.31
N ALA A 303 -6.90 4.70 17.91
CA ALA A 303 -6.20 5.35 16.82
C ALA A 303 -5.67 6.72 17.19
N SER A 304 -4.58 7.14 16.54
CA SER A 304 -4.14 8.52 16.59
C SER A 304 -5.18 9.44 15.96
N ARG A 305 -5.38 10.61 16.57
CA ARG A 305 -6.30 11.63 16.09
C ARG A 305 -5.71 12.34 14.87
N LEU A 306 -5.86 11.72 13.71
CA LEU A 306 -5.41 12.23 12.42
C LEU A 306 -6.65 12.60 11.56
N PRO A 307 -6.54 13.60 10.66
CA PRO A 307 -7.68 14.17 9.93
C PRO A 307 -8.55 13.16 9.18
N GLU A 308 -7.96 12.11 8.62
CA GLU A 308 -8.68 11.11 7.85
C GLU A 308 -9.12 9.90 8.70
N VAL A 309 -8.69 9.84 9.96
CA VAL A 309 -9.01 8.76 10.91
C VAL A 309 -10.14 9.17 11.85
N GLU A 310 -10.27 10.46 12.14
CA GLU A 310 -11.32 11.07 12.98
C GLU A 310 -12.67 11.04 12.27
#